data_57a9a240e5f5aa69ce7827c938ee11a5
#
_entry.id   57a9a240e5f5aa69ce7827c938ee11a5
#
_cell.length_a   1.000
_cell.length_b   1.000
_cell.length_c   1.000
_cell.angle_alpha   90.00
_cell.angle_beta   90.00
_cell.angle_gamma   90.00
#
_symmetry.space_group_name_H-M   'P 1'
#
loop_
_entity.id
_entity.type
_entity.pdbx_description
1 polymer ?
#
loop_
_entity_poly.entity_id
_entity_poly.type
_entity_poly.pdbx_seq_one_letter_code
_entity_poly.pdbx_strand_id
1 'polypeptide(L)'
;MSEFSDLLSLLIKNQDVNVSALTAYCELDRSTMYKLINGKRAPSSKALVQKLASFMNLNPLETQELLQAYLLTKVGWDTYYSRKNVLEFILSFTDLHGESFQDTSSLDFNAASWHTKKETVALSGQIQINSCIHQMVTELLSKPDSHLFILAQPEHLEGINLSAMLPYTKSTLHIQHIICVNNRKGYIRSQQNYNIQCLKKIISLYEKPVTYEPYYYYDNVNSHFNNLNFLPCMFLTGSAAILCSSNLKEGVMIKDKETLHLFENRFQDIMKNTEPLTSSFHSILNFHLKNFSIIYKEASTSYGLSAEPCLIPCFTKDLLNKYIPDSLPQKNTLMQELPLYIESLTKSSSHMYFTREGVLHFLMTGRLHEIPDALYSPFEYEDRIKLLKKFYDQVNSSNNIRLLKGSLEKFPLNLHLAVTVNYGYLMFSGQTSMLTYILLKEQNLLSSFYDFASSLDEMEMLETKDETLNYLQRVIEMNKDSIN
;
A
#
# COMPACT_ATOMS: atom_id res chain seq x y z
N MET A 1 -10.68 -27.25 18.34
CA MET A 1 -9.41 -27.75 17.74
C MET A 1 -8.82 -26.61 16.94
N SER A 2 -7.55 -26.64 16.57
CA SER A 2 -6.92 -25.59 15.77
C SER A 2 -6.82 -26.00 14.31
N GLU A 3 -6.73 -25.03 13.39
CA GLU A 3 -6.56 -25.31 11.95
C GLU A 3 -5.41 -26.29 11.68
N PHE A 4 -4.29 -26.13 12.42
CA PHE A 4 -3.15 -27.02 12.31
C PHE A 4 -3.46 -28.45 12.78
N SER A 5 -4.11 -28.59 13.94
CA SER A 5 -4.43 -29.92 14.50
C SER A 5 -5.43 -30.68 13.64
N ASP A 6 -6.38 -29.98 13.06
CA ASP A 6 -7.41 -30.58 12.23
C ASP A 6 -6.79 -31.11 10.92
N LEU A 7 -5.94 -30.28 10.26
CA LEU A 7 -5.23 -30.71 9.05
C LEU A 7 -4.21 -31.82 9.35
N LEU A 8 -3.40 -31.70 10.43
CA LEU A 8 -2.43 -32.73 10.81
C LEU A 8 -3.11 -34.08 11.09
N SER A 9 -4.24 -34.06 11.81
CA SER A 9 -5.01 -35.28 12.09
C SER A 9 -5.56 -35.94 10.84
N LEU A 10 -6.03 -35.12 9.89
CA LEU A 10 -6.52 -35.57 8.59
C LEU A 10 -5.40 -36.24 7.76
N LEU A 11 -4.22 -35.61 7.69
CA LEU A 11 -3.06 -36.13 6.96
C LEU A 11 -2.56 -37.44 7.56
N ILE A 12 -2.44 -37.53 8.90
CA ILE A 12 -2.05 -38.76 9.62
C ILE A 12 -3.02 -39.89 9.29
N LYS A 13 -4.33 -39.62 9.31
CA LYS A 13 -5.36 -40.61 9.00
C LYS A 13 -5.35 -41.04 7.54
N ASN A 14 -5.24 -40.11 6.62
CA ASN A 14 -5.31 -40.40 5.18
C ASN A 14 -4.11 -41.22 4.69
N GLN A 15 -2.95 -41.02 5.28
CA GLN A 15 -1.70 -41.73 4.91
C GLN A 15 -1.35 -42.89 5.83
N ASP A 16 -2.25 -43.25 6.75
CA ASP A 16 -2.05 -44.33 7.74
C ASP A 16 -0.69 -44.23 8.48
N VAL A 17 -0.36 -43.02 8.93
CA VAL A 17 0.96 -42.69 9.51
C VAL A 17 1.15 -43.33 10.87
N ASN A 18 2.25 -44.05 11.06
CA ASN A 18 2.64 -44.56 12.37
C ASN A 18 3.07 -43.39 13.29
N VAL A 19 2.18 -43.00 14.20
CA VAL A 19 2.39 -41.85 15.11
C VAL A 19 3.61 -42.06 16.01
N SER A 20 3.94 -43.30 16.39
CA SER A 20 5.14 -43.57 17.23
C SER A 20 6.43 -43.33 16.45
N ALA A 21 6.50 -43.74 15.19
CA ALA A 21 7.64 -43.48 14.31
C ALA A 21 7.76 -41.95 13.98
N LEU A 22 6.63 -41.30 13.70
CA LEU A 22 6.57 -39.82 13.49
C LEU A 22 7.10 -39.08 14.73
N THR A 23 6.70 -39.50 15.92
CA THR A 23 7.13 -38.90 17.19
C THR A 23 8.66 -39.04 17.38
N ALA A 24 9.21 -40.21 17.12
CA ALA A 24 10.65 -40.46 17.20
C ALA A 24 11.44 -39.63 16.16
N TYR A 25 10.96 -39.57 14.91
CA TYR A 25 11.59 -38.75 13.85
C TYR A 25 11.63 -37.28 14.18
N CYS A 26 10.55 -36.74 14.76
CA CYS A 26 10.46 -35.35 15.17
C CYS A 26 11.19 -35.05 16.50
N GLU A 27 11.81 -36.05 17.15
CA GLU A 27 12.50 -35.90 18.43
C GLU A 27 11.57 -35.33 19.53
N LEU A 28 10.30 -35.73 19.52
CA LEU A 28 9.30 -35.29 20.50
C LEU A 28 9.01 -36.39 21.50
N ASP A 29 8.52 -36.01 22.69
CA ASP A 29 7.88 -36.96 23.58
C ASP A 29 6.45 -37.28 23.12
N ARG A 30 5.96 -38.47 23.49
CA ARG A 30 4.64 -38.96 23.09
C ARG A 30 3.50 -38.04 23.52
N SER A 31 3.58 -37.42 24.72
CA SER A 31 2.57 -36.50 25.24
C SER A 31 2.49 -35.24 24.41
N THR A 32 3.64 -34.69 24.01
CA THR A 32 3.71 -33.48 23.14
C THR A 32 3.12 -33.74 21.76
N MET A 33 3.45 -34.88 21.12
CA MET A 33 2.87 -35.26 19.83
C MET A 33 1.33 -35.35 19.89
N TYR A 34 0.80 -36.03 20.90
CA TYR A 34 -0.65 -36.14 21.10
C TYR A 34 -1.31 -34.79 21.42
N LYS A 35 -0.61 -33.86 22.11
CA LYS A 35 -1.12 -32.50 22.33
C LYS A 35 -1.17 -31.68 21.01
N LEU A 36 -0.20 -31.88 20.10
CA LEU A 36 -0.22 -31.29 18.76
C LEU A 36 -1.40 -31.80 17.93
N ILE A 37 -1.54 -33.14 17.85
CA ILE A 37 -2.61 -33.80 17.09
C ILE A 37 -4.00 -33.41 17.61
N ASN A 38 -4.18 -33.29 18.92
CA ASN A 38 -5.46 -32.95 19.56
C ASN A 38 -5.69 -31.42 19.70
N GLY A 39 -4.80 -30.57 19.17
CA GLY A 39 -4.95 -29.12 19.21
C GLY A 39 -4.79 -28.48 20.60
N LYS A 40 -4.24 -29.22 21.58
CA LYS A 40 -3.95 -28.69 22.92
C LYS A 40 -2.65 -27.91 23.00
N ARG A 41 -1.82 -27.95 21.96
CA ARG A 41 -0.55 -27.24 21.82
C ARG A 41 -0.31 -26.92 20.34
N ALA A 42 0.18 -25.73 20.05
CA ALA A 42 0.69 -25.37 18.72
C ALA A 42 2.13 -25.90 18.53
N PRO A 43 2.58 -26.14 17.27
CA PRO A 43 3.98 -26.43 16.99
C PRO A 43 4.90 -25.32 17.51
N SER A 44 6.07 -25.71 18.02
CA SER A 44 7.04 -24.75 18.58
C SER A 44 7.77 -23.93 17.51
N SER A 45 7.90 -24.47 16.29
CA SER A 45 8.64 -23.83 15.21
C SER A 45 8.17 -24.31 13.83
N LYS A 46 8.47 -23.53 12.80
CA LYS A 46 8.30 -23.91 11.39
C LYS A 46 9.14 -25.14 11.02
N ALA A 47 10.36 -25.23 11.58
CA ALA A 47 11.24 -26.39 11.37
C ALA A 47 10.58 -27.71 11.83
N LEU A 48 9.84 -27.69 12.95
CA LEU A 48 9.08 -28.85 13.38
C LEU A 48 7.97 -29.22 12.37
N VAL A 49 7.26 -28.23 11.83
CA VAL A 49 6.23 -28.46 10.80
C VAL A 49 6.84 -29.04 9.53
N GLN A 50 8.03 -28.58 9.13
CA GLN A 50 8.78 -29.13 7.99
C GLN A 50 9.24 -30.58 8.26
N LYS A 51 9.73 -30.92 9.49
CA LYS A 51 10.03 -32.29 9.86
C LYS A 51 8.78 -33.20 9.77
N LEU A 52 7.61 -32.73 10.23
CA LEU A 52 6.35 -33.45 10.10
C LEU A 52 5.98 -33.70 8.63
N ALA A 53 6.08 -32.66 7.79
CA ALA A 53 5.80 -32.75 6.35
C ALA A 53 6.77 -33.73 5.65
N SER A 54 8.06 -33.67 5.97
CA SER A 54 9.09 -34.54 5.39
C SER A 54 8.86 -36.00 5.75
N PHE A 55 8.54 -36.30 7.01
CA PHE A 55 8.26 -37.70 7.45
C PHE A 55 7.04 -38.27 6.71
N MET A 56 6.01 -37.47 6.53
CA MET A 56 4.78 -37.86 5.81
C MET A 56 4.93 -37.81 4.29
N ASN A 57 6.10 -37.47 3.74
CA ASN A 57 6.36 -37.31 2.32
C ASN A 57 5.29 -36.44 1.63
N LEU A 58 4.88 -35.35 2.28
CA LEU A 58 3.90 -34.40 1.71
C LEU A 58 4.43 -33.76 0.44
N ASN A 59 3.57 -33.62 -0.55
CA ASN A 59 3.91 -32.85 -1.74
C ASN A 59 4.04 -31.36 -1.42
N PRO A 60 4.59 -30.53 -2.34
CA PRO A 60 4.79 -29.09 -2.08
C PRO A 60 3.52 -28.34 -1.69
N LEU A 61 2.36 -28.68 -2.28
CA LEU A 61 1.09 -28.06 -1.97
C LEU A 61 0.61 -28.41 -0.56
N GLU A 62 0.60 -29.69 -0.20
CA GLU A 62 0.23 -30.16 1.14
C GLU A 62 1.16 -29.59 2.23
N THR A 63 2.46 -29.48 1.91
CA THR A 63 3.44 -28.85 2.81
C THR A 63 3.11 -27.37 3.04
N GLN A 64 2.73 -26.67 1.99
CA GLN A 64 2.32 -25.26 2.07
C GLN A 64 1.03 -25.09 2.87
N GLU A 65 0.04 -25.98 2.67
CA GLU A 65 -1.20 -25.98 3.44
C GLU A 65 -0.94 -26.24 4.94
N LEU A 66 -0.05 -27.17 5.27
CA LEU A 66 0.30 -27.47 6.66
C LEU A 66 1.04 -26.29 7.33
N LEU A 67 1.93 -25.62 6.60
CA LEU A 67 2.60 -24.40 7.07
C LEU A 67 1.62 -23.24 7.24
N GLN A 68 0.66 -23.09 6.34
CA GLN A 68 -0.39 -22.08 6.46
C GLN A 68 -1.26 -22.33 7.70
N ALA A 69 -1.69 -23.57 7.91
CA ALA A 69 -2.47 -23.96 9.08
C ALA A 69 -1.69 -23.71 10.40
N TYR A 70 -0.38 -23.94 10.40
CA TYR A 70 0.50 -23.59 11.52
C TYR A 70 0.50 -22.07 11.79
N LEU A 71 0.69 -21.25 10.76
CA LEU A 71 0.70 -19.79 10.90
C LEU A 71 -0.66 -19.26 11.37
N LEU A 72 -1.76 -19.76 10.80
CA LEU A 72 -3.12 -19.44 11.25
C LEU A 72 -3.33 -19.78 12.73
N THR A 73 -2.81 -20.93 13.18
CA THR A 73 -2.90 -21.34 14.58
C THR A 73 -2.02 -20.46 15.48
N LYS A 74 -0.85 -20.02 15.00
CA LYS A 74 0.13 -19.25 15.78
C LYS A 74 -0.31 -17.80 15.99
N VAL A 75 -0.70 -17.10 14.91
CA VAL A 75 -0.98 -15.65 14.95
C VAL A 75 -2.48 -15.33 14.94
N GLY A 76 -3.34 -16.30 14.66
CA GLY A 76 -4.78 -16.11 14.48
C GLY A 76 -5.15 -15.74 13.04
N TRP A 77 -6.41 -16.01 12.71
CA TRP A 77 -6.97 -15.81 11.36
C TRP A 77 -6.84 -14.36 10.88
N ASP A 78 -7.33 -13.42 11.67
CA ASP A 78 -7.40 -12.02 11.27
C ASP A 78 -6.00 -11.41 11.05
N THR A 79 -5.04 -11.71 11.94
CA THR A 79 -3.66 -11.25 11.83
C THR A 79 -2.97 -11.85 10.60
N TYR A 80 -3.13 -13.17 10.38
CA TYR A 80 -2.53 -13.85 9.23
C TYR A 80 -3.00 -13.21 7.91
N TYR A 81 -4.31 -13.09 7.72
CA TYR A 81 -4.85 -12.52 6.48
C TYR A 81 -4.60 -11.02 6.36
N SER A 82 -4.56 -10.27 7.45
CA SER A 82 -4.16 -8.87 7.43
C SER A 82 -2.73 -8.71 6.90
N ARG A 83 -1.77 -9.48 7.43
CA ARG A 83 -0.37 -9.49 6.98
C ARG A 83 -0.24 -9.94 5.51
N LYS A 84 -0.99 -10.98 5.13
CA LYS A 84 -1.02 -11.47 3.74
C LYS A 84 -1.55 -10.40 2.78
N ASN A 85 -2.62 -9.69 3.13
CA ASN A 85 -3.18 -8.63 2.29
C ASN A 85 -2.24 -7.42 2.15
N VAL A 86 -1.50 -7.05 3.20
CA VAL A 86 -0.47 -5.99 3.09
C VAL A 86 0.66 -6.44 2.17
N LEU A 87 1.13 -7.70 2.30
CA LEU A 87 2.14 -8.25 1.41
C LEU A 87 1.68 -8.25 -0.06
N GLU A 88 0.46 -8.72 -0.32
CA GLU A 88 -0.14 -8.72 -1.66
C GLU A 88 -0.30 -7.30 -2.22
N PHE A 89 -0.68 -6.33 -1.38
CA PHE A 89 -0.73 -4.91 -1.76
C PHE A 89 0.65 -4.42 -2.20
N ILE A 90 1.69 -4.67 -1.42
CA ILE A 90 3.06 -4.26 -1.74
C ILE A 90 3.53 -4.91 -3.05
N LEU A 91 3.41 -6.23 -3.18
CA LEU A 91 3.93 -6.96 -4.35
C LEU A 91 3.18 -6.64 -5.64
N SER A 92 1.88 -6.32 -5.54
CA SER A 92 1.08 -5.91 -6.71
C SER A 92 1.21 -4.43 -7.04
N PHE A 93 1.99 -3.65 -6.28
CA PHE A 93 2.04 -2.20 -6.43
C PHE A 93 2.54 -1.76 -7.83
N THR A 94 3.52 -2.44 -8.38
CA THR A 94 4.01 -2.18 -9.74
C THR A 94 2.94 -2.40 -10.80
N ASP A 95 2.10 -3.43 -10.64
CA ASP A 95 1.04 -3.77 -11.60
C ASP A 95 -0.08 -2.72 -11.58
N LEU A 96 -0.32 -2.07 -10.42
CA LEU A 96 -1.32 -1.01 -10.28
C LEU A 96 -0.99 0.23 -11.14
N HIS A 97 0.29 0.41 -11.49
CA HIS A 97 0.79 1.50 -12.31
C HIS A 97 1.04 1.09 -13.76
N GLY A 98 1.10 -0.23 -14.03
CA GLY A 98 1.48 -0.82 -15.32
C GLY A 98 0.31 -1.25 -16.19
N GLU A 99 -0.94 -1.11 -15.77
CA GLU A 99 -2.08 -1.38 -16.63
C GLU A 99 -2.05 -0.41 -17.80
N SER A 100 -1.35 -0.88 -18.86
CA SER A 100 -1.32 -0.23 -20.16
C SER A 100 -2.76 -0.05 -20.61
N PHE A 101 -3.10 1.18 -20.92
CA PHE A 101 -4.31 1.56 -21.60
C PHE A 101 -4.70 0.53 -22.65
N GLN A 102 -5.67 -0.32 -22.39
CA GLN A 102 -6.54 -0.69 -23.46
C GLN A 102 -7.24 0.60 -23.89
N ASP A 103 -6.89 1.01 -25.07
CA ASP A 103 -7.40 2.21 -25.73
C ASP A 103 -8.94 2.15 -25.71
N THR A 104 -9.55 2.75 -24.67
CA THR A 104 -11.00 2.86 -24.56
C THR A 104 -11.56 3.92 -25.52
N SER A 105 -10.67 4.53 -26.34
CA SER A 105 -11.01 5.53 -27.36
C SER A 105 -11.95 5.00 -28.45
N SER A 106 -12.23 3.69 -28.52
CA SER A 106 -13.12 3.09 -29.51
C SER A 106 -14.53 2.74 -29.00
N LEU A 107 -14.85 3.00 -27.74
CA LEU A 107 -16.23 2.91 -27.29
C LEU A 107 -16.94 4.20 -27.71
N ASP A 108 -17.68 4.15 -28.82
CA ASP A 108 -18.68 5.14 -29.17
C ASP A 108 -19.72 5.23 -28.02
N PHE A 109 -19.40 6.02 -27.01
CA PHE A 109 -20.33 6.30 -25.92
C PHE A 109 -21.47 7.15 -26.47
N ASN A 110 -22.54 6.50 -26.90
CA ASN A 110 -23.75 7.17 -27.34
C ASN A 110 -24.41 7.82 -26.13
N ALA A 111 -23.98 9.03 -25.82
CA ALA A 111 -24.46 9.84 -24.71
C ALA A 111 -25.82 10.51 -24.97
N ALA A 112 -26.67 9.92 -25.81
CA ALA A 112 -28.00 10.46 -26.13
C ALA A 112 -28.80 10.83 -24.87
N SER A 113 -28.66 10.03 -23.81
CA SER A 113 -29.31 10.28 -22.54
C SER A 113 -28.76 11.54 -21.83
N TRP A 114 -27.47 11.86 -22.00
CA TRP A 114 -26.86 13.05 -21.42
C TRP A 114 -27.38 14.33 -22.06
N HIS A 115 -27.58 14.35 -23.37
CA HIS A 115 -27.99 15.54 -24.12
C HIS A 115 -29.49 15.81 -24.12
N THR A 116 -30.28 15.00 -23.44
CA THR A 116 -31.73 15.23 -23.33
C THR A 116 -32.04 16.50 -22.55
N LYS A 117 -33.15 17.15 -22.90
CA LYS A 117 -33.69 18.32 -22.19
C LYS A 117 -34.53 17.95 -20.96
N LYS A 118 -34.74 16.65 -20.71
CA LYS A 118 -35.51 16.20 -19.53
C LYS A 118 -34.68 16.41 -18.28
N GLU A 119 -35.31 16.95 -17.25
CA GLU A 119 -34.70 17.16 -15.93
C GLU A 119 -34.40 15.86 -15.18
N THR A 120 -35.18 14.78 -15.47
CA THR A 120 -34.98 13.46 -14.89
C THR A 120 -35.03 12.40 -15.98
N VAL A 121 -34.04 11.50 -15.99
CA VAL A 121 -33.89 10.44 -16.97
C VAL A 121 -33.56 9.14 -16.27
N ALA A 122 -34.38 8.10 -16.51
CA ALA A 122 -34.04 6.75 -16.09
C ALA A 122 -32.89 6.21 -16.94
N LEU A 123 -31.90 5.60 -16.28
CA LEU A 123 -30.74 4.95 -16.91
C LEU A 123 -30.84 3.42 -16.74
N SER A 124 -30.61 2.70 -17.81
CA SER A 124 -30.73 1.23 -17.81
C SER A 124 -29.49 0.60 -18.42
N GLY A 125 -28.80 -0.20 -17.63
CA GLY A 125 -27.57 -0.93 -18.00
C GLY A 125 -26.29 -0.13 -17.80
N GLN A 126 -25.23 -0.88 -17.56
CA GLN A 126 -23.89 -0.36 -17.23
C GLN A 126 -23.34 0.58 -18.31
N ILE A 127 -23.53 0.25 -19.59
CA ILE A 127 -23.02 1.08 -20.70
C ILE A 127 -23.62 2.48 -20.64
N GLN A 128 -24.93 2.60 -20.43
CA GLN A 128 -25.61 3.90 -20.40
C GLN A 128 -25.18 4.72 -19.18
N ILE A 129 -25.07 4.10 -18.00
CA ILE A 129 -24.63 4.74 -16.76
C ILE A 129 -23.18 5.24 -16.94
N ASN A 130 -22.28 4.38 -17.39
CA ASN A 130 -20.87 4.74 -17.64
C ASN A 130 -20.74 5.87 -18.64
N SER A 131 -21.52 5.84 -19.75
CA SER A 131 -21.53 6.93 -20.74
C SER A 131 -21.93 8.27 -20.14
N CYS A 132 -22.96 8.28 -19.28
CA CYS A 132 -23.40 9.52 -18.61
C CYS A 132 -22.33 10.01 -17.61
N ILE A 133 -21.69 9.13 -16.84
CA ILE A 133 -20.60 9.51 -15.92
C ILE A 133 -19.39 10.03 -16.70
N HIS A 134 -19.04 9.39 -17.81
CA HIS A 134 -17.96 9.83 -18.70
C HIS A 134 -18.22 11.26 -19.23
N GLN A 135 -19.42 11.55 -19.71
CA GLN A 135 -19.78 12.89 -20.18
C GLN A 135 -19.76 13.93 -19.05
N MET A 136 -20.23 13.55 -17.86
CA MET A 136 -20.15 14.39 -16.65
C MET A 136 -18.70 14.77 -16.34
N VAL A 137 -17.76 13.82 -16.32
CA VAL A 137 -16.34 14.08 -16.08
C VAL A 137 -15.73 14.93 -17.20
N THR A 138 -16.06 14.65 -18.45
CA THR A 138 -15.59 15.42 -19.62
C THR A 138 -16.03 16.90 -19.53
N GLU A 139 -17.27 17.16 -19.14
CA GLU A 139 -17.76 18.54 -18.94
C GLU A 139 -17.03 19.24 -17.78
N LEU A 140 -16.73 18.53 -16.69
CA LEU A 140 -15.97 19.08 -15.57
C LEU A 140 -14.55 19.45 -15.97
N LEU A 141 -13.87 18.58 -16.75
CA LEU A 141 -12.52 18.84 -17.22
C LEU A 141 -12.42 20.04 -18.17
N SER A 142 -13.51 20.42 -18.81
CA SER A 142 -13.57 21.60 -19.68
C SER A 142 -13.73 22.93 -18.94
N LYS A 143 -14.01 22.90 -17.63
CA LYS A 143 -14.29 24.06 -16.78
C LYS A 143 -13.20 24.23 -15.71
N PRO A 144 -12.77 25.43 -15.38
CA PRO A 144 -11.87 25.67 -14.25
C PRO A 144 -12.61 25.44 -12.91
N ASP A 145 -11.85 25.08 -11.89
CA ASP A 145 -12.30 24.95 -10.49
C ASP A 145 -13.58 24.11 -10.33
N SER A 146 -13.59 22.97 -11.01
CA SER A 146 -14.73 22.05 -11.02
C SER A 146 -14.70 21.10 -9.84
N HIS A 147 -15.89 20.72 -9.35
CA HIS A 147 -16.06 19.81 -8.24
C HIS A 147 -16.87 18.56 -8.65
N LEU A 148 -16.37 17.39 -8.27
CA LEU A 148 -17.05 16.10 -8.37
C LEU A 148 -17.20 15.50 -6.97
N PHE A 149 -18.45 15.31 -6.53
CA PHE A 149 -18.77 14.66 -5.27
C PHE A 149 -19.19 13.22 -5.55
N ILE A 150 -18.55 12.29 -4.87
CA ILE A 150 -18.78 10.84 -5.05
C ILE A 150 -19.17 10.22 -3.72
N LEU A 151 -20.30 9.53 -3.70
CA LEU A 151 -20.69 8.60 -2.64
C LEU A 151 -20.80 7.23 -3.29
N ALA A 152 -19.78 6.41 -3.20
CA ALA A 152 -19.70 5.10 -3.82
C ALA A 152 -18.58 4.28 -3.18
N GLN A 153 -18.54 2.98 -3.45
CA GLN A 153 -17.39 2.16 -3.05
C GLN A 153 -16.32 2.16 -4.16
N PRO A 154 -15.02 2.00 -3.82
CA PRO A 154 -13.93 2.03 -4.79
C PRO A 154 -14.07 1.05 -5.95
N GLU A 155 -14.68 -0.11 -5.75
CA GLU A 155 -14.97 -1.08 -6.80
C GLU A 155 -15.90 -0.54 -7.89
N HIS A 156 -16.76 0.43 -7.56
CA HIS A 156 -17.61 1.08 -8.58
C HIS A 156 -16.80 2.05 -9.44
N LEU A 157 -15.79 2.73 -8.85
CA LEU A 157 -14.87 3.60 -9.60
C LEU A 157 -14.02 2.81 -10.59
N GLU A 158 -13.58 1.62 -10.19
CA GLU A 158 -12.89 0.68 -11.06
C GLU A 158 -13.81 0.21 -12.19
N GLY A 159 -15.07 -0.15 -11.88
CA GLY A 159 -16.07 -0.58 -12.85
C GLY A 159 -16.44 0.47 -13.92
N ILE A 160 -16.33 1.77 -13.59
CA ILE A 160 -16.50 2.87 -14.54
C ILE A 160 -15.19 3.38 -15.13
N ASN A 161 -14.05 2.82 -14.67
CA ASN A 161 -12.70 3.21 -15.07
C ASN A 161 -12.41 4.72 -14.90
N LEU A 162 -12.79 5.28 -13.76
CA LEU A 162 -12.64 6.73 -13.48
C LEU A 162 -11.21 7.20 -13.69
N SER A 163 -10.22 6.43 -13.27
CA SER A 163 -8.80 6.79 -13.42
C SER A 163 -8.41 7.02 -14.89
N ALA A 164 -8.93 6.23 -15.82
CA ALA A 164 -8.66 6.42 -17.25
C ALA A 164 -9.35 7.66 -17.85
N MET A 165 -10.46 8.11 -17.24
CA MET A 165 -11.14 9.34 -17.67
C MET A 165 -10.39 10.61 -17.29
N LEU A 166 -9.51 10.55 -16.29
CA LEU A 166 -8.77 11.70 -15.78
C LEU A 166 -7.51 11.96 -16.61
N PRO A 167 -7.19 13.25 -16.90
CA PRO A 167 -6.04 13.60 -17.73
C PRO A 167 -4.71 13.36 -17.00
N TYR A 168 -3.60 13.31 -17.77
CA TYR A 168 -2.23 13.38 -17.22
C TYR A 168 -1.69 14.82 -17.19
N THR A 169 -2.42 15.78 -17.73
CA THR A 169 -2.10 17.22 -17.68
C THR A 169 -2.75 17.86 -16.48
N LYS A 170 -2.12 18.92 -15.94
CA LYS A 170 -2.64 19.63 -14.76
C LYS A 170 -4.09 20.04 -14.94
N SER A 171 -4.93 19.68 -13.98
CA SER A 171 -6.35 20.03 -13.94
C SER A 171 -6.68 20.67 -12.59
N THR A 172 -7.69 21.54 -12.60
CA THR A 172 -8.27 22.16 -11.39
C THR A 172 -9.49 21.41 -10.88
N LEU A 173 -9.67 20.15 -11.31
CA LEU A 173 -10.76 19.30 -10.83
C LEU A 173 -10.49 18.85 -9.39
N HIS A 174 -11.48 19.09 -8.51
CA HIS A 174 -11.50 18.62 -7.14
C HIS A 174 -12.50 17.47 -7.01
N ILE A 175 -12.04 16.32 -6.51
CA ILE A 175 -12.85 15.12 -6.30
C ILE A 175 -12.93 14.86 -4.80
N GLN A 176 -14.13 14.94 -4.23
CA GLN A 176 -14.41 14.52 -2.87
C GLN A 176 -15.17 13.18 -2.89
N HIS A 177 -14.60 12.16 -2.28
CA HIS A 177 -15.10 10.79 -2.36
C HIS A 177 -15.36 10.23 -0.97
N ILE A 178 -16.63 9.91 -0.65
CA ILE A 178 -17.03 9.27 0.59
C ILE A 178 -17.11 7.76 0.39
N ILE A 179 -16.38 7.02 1.23
CA ILE A 179 -16.23 5.57 1.20
C ILE A 179 -16.73 4.98 2.52
N CYS A 180 -17.53 3.93 2.45
CA CYS A 180 -17.82 3.11 3.61
C CYS A 180 -16.68 2.11 3.84
N VAL A 181 -16.15 2.03 5.03
CA VAL A 181 -15.13 1.06 5.41
C VAL A 181 -15.62 0.17 6.56
N ASN A 182 -15.09 -1.04 6.62
CA ASN A 182 -15.45 -1.97 7.67
C ASN A 182 -14.72 -1.64 8.98
N ASN A 183 -15.44 -1.65 10.09
CA ASN A 183 -14.80 -1.70 11.39
C ASN A 183 -14.31 -3.13 11.65
N ARG A 184 -13.05 -3.31 12.07
CA ARG A 184 -12.40 -4.61 12.31
C ARG A 184 -13.15 -5.59 13.23
N LYS A 185 -14.08 -5.13 14.00
CA LYS A 185 -14.87 -5.95 14.95
C LYS A 185 -16.01 -6.73 14.29
N GLY A 186 -15.95 -6.96 12.98
CA GLY A 186 -16.94 -7.78 12.27
C GLY A 186 -16.86 -9.26 12.67
N TYR A 187 -18.02 -9.88 12.91
CA TYR A 187 -18.17 -11.30 13.30
C TYR A 187 -17.86 -12.30 12.16
N ILE A 188 -17.61 -11.82 10.95
CA ILE A 188 -17.39 -12.68 9.77
C ILE A 188 -15.90 -12.72 9.48
N ARG A 189 -15.31 -13.91 9.57
CA ARG A 189 -13.93 -14.17 9.13
C ARG A 189 -13.83 -13.92 7.63
N SER A 190 -13.03 -12.93 7.23
CA SER A 190 -12.74 -12.64 5.82
C SER A 190 -11.27 -12.89 5.53
N GLN A 191 -11.00 -13.50 4.39
CA GLN A 191 -9.63 -13.64 3.88
C GLN A 191 -9.10 -12.32 3.28
N GLN A 192 -9.99 -11.34 3.05
CA GLN A 192 -9.64 -10.05 2.50
C GLN A 192 -9.86 -8.95 3.54
N ASN A 193 -8.85 -8.12 3.72
CA ASN A 193 -8.97 -6.86 4.46
C ASN A 193 -9.56 -5.81 3.52
N TYR A 194 -10.87 -5.58 3.65
CA TYR A 194 -11.61 -4.69 2.76
C TYR A 194 -11.03 -3.27 2.70
N ASN A 195 -10.54 -2.74 3.82
CA ASN A 195 -9.97 -1.38 3.85
C ASN A 195 -8.68 -1.29 3.02
N ILE A 196 -7.84 -2.35 3.02
CA ILE A 196 -6.65 -2.44 2.15
C ILE A 196 -7.07 -2.55 0.67
N GLN A 197 -8.14 -3.30 0.36
CA GLN A 197 -8.66 -3.38 -1.00
C GLN A 197 -9.21 -2.02 -1.47
N CYS A 198 -9.87 -1.25 -0.60
CA CYS A 198 -10.27 0.13 -0.90
C CYS A 198 -9.06 1.00 -1.26
N LEU A 199 -8.00 0.97 -0.43
CA LEU A 199 -6.77 1.71 -0.71
C LEU A 199 -6.15 1.30 -2.06
N LYS A 200 -6.06 -0.01 -2.31
CA LYS A 200 -5.53 -0.54 -3.59
C LYS A 200 -6.26 0.02 -4.81
N LYS A 201 -7.58 0.10 -4.74
CA LYS A 201 -8.42 0.54 -5.88
C LYS A 201 -8.38 2.05 -6.14
N ILE A 202 -8.10 2.85 -5.12
CA ILE A 202 -8.01 4.32 -5.28
C ILE A 202 -6.59 4.82 -5.53
N ILE A 203 -5.57 3.96 -5.41
CA ILE A 203 -4.16 4.38 -5.51
C ILE A 203 -3.85 5.07 -6.85
N SER A 204 -4.41 4.57 -7.94
CA SER A 204 -4.23 5.14 -9.29
C SER A 204 -4.78 6.55 -9.46
N LEU A 205 -5.73 6.98 -8.63
CA LEU A 205 -6.29 8.34 -8.67
C LEU A 205 -5.31 9.39 -8.14
N TYR A 206 -4.38 9.00 -7.25
CA TYR A 206 -3.36 9.91 -6.74
C TYR A 206 -2.25 10.23 -7.73
N GLU A 207 -2.12 9.44 -8.80
CA GLU A 207 -1.18 9.71 -9.89
C GLU A 207 -1.70 10.74 -10.88
N LYS A 208 -2.99 11.03 -10.81
CA LYS A 208 -3.61 12.00 -11.68
C LYS A 208 -3.41 13.41 -11.12
N PRO A 209 -3.17 14.40 -11.98
CA PRO A 209 -2.96 15.79 -11.57
C PRO A 209 -4.29 16.49 -11.26
N VAL A 210 -5.09 15.86 -10.42
CA VAL A 210 -6.36 16.35 -9.84
C VAL A 210 -6.23 16.38 -8.32
N THR A 211 -7.05 17.17 -7.66
CA THR A 211 -7.14 17.11 -6.20
C THR A 211 -8.12 16.01 -5.81
N TYR A 212 -7.61 14.91 -5.29
CA TYR A 212 -8.43 13.77 -4.86
C TYR A 212 -8.41 13.62 -3.35
N GLU A 213 -9.59 13.70 -2.72
CA GLU A 213 -9.79 13.69 -1.28
C GLU A 213 -10.78 12.59 -0.89
N PRO A 214 -10.32 11.38 -0.49
CA PRO A 214 -11.18 10.34 0.03
C PRO A 214 -11.45 10.53 1.51
N TYR A 215 -12.72 10.39 1.89
CA TYR A 215 -13.23 10.41 3.25
C TYR A 215 -13.90 9.08 3.57
N TYR A 216 -13.97 8.73 4.84
CA TYR A 216 -14.59 7.47 5.24
C TYR A 216 -15.51 7.60 6.44
N TYR A 217 -16.42 6.63 6.54
CA TYR A 217 -17.18 6.31 7.74
C TYR A 217 -17.22 4.80 7.94
N TYR A 218 -17.44 4.36 9.18
CA TYR A 218 -17.56 2.94 9.50
C TYR A 218 -19.00 2.48 9.44
N ASP A 219 -19.27 1.44 8.64
CA ASP A 219 -20.56 0.72 8.62
C ASP A 219 -20.36 -0.69 8.04
N ASN A 220 -21.47 -1.43 7.93
CA ASN A 220 -21.49 -2.70 7.21
C ASN A 220 -21.67 -2.46 5.72
N VAL A 221 -20.56 -2.56 4.98
CA VAL A 221 -20.52 -2.30 3.54
C VAL A 221 -21.56 -3.11 2.76
N ASN A 222 -21.69 -4.42 3.06
CA ASN A 222 -22.64 -5.27 2.36
C ASN A 222 -24.09 -4.87 2.61
N SER A 223 -24.45 -4.55 3.85
CA SER A 223 -25.79 -4.11 4.17
C SER A 223 -26.10 -2.77 3.52
N HIS A 224 -25.15 -1.84 3.56
CA HIS A 224 -25.35 -0.48 3.06
C HIS A 224 -25.45 -0.41 1.53
N PHE A 225 -24.52 -1.05 0.83
CA PHE A 225 -24.42 -0.94 -0.63
C PHE A 225 -25.14 -2.05 -1.40
N ASN A 226 -25.26 -3.25 -0.85
CA ASN A 226 -25.78 -4.40 -1.61
C ASN A 226 -27.21 -4.81 -1.21
N ASN A 227 -27.67 -4.53 0.02
CA ASN A 227 -28.90 -5.12 0.51
C ASN A 227 -30.00 -4.12 0.89
N LEU A 228 -29.67 -2.94 1.40
CA LEU A 228 -30.64 -2.03 2.00
C LEU A 228 -30.98 -0.80 1.16
N ASN A 229 -30.03 -0.30 0.37
CA ASN A 229 -30.20 0.91 -0.40
C ASN A 229 -30.49 0.61 -1.86
N PHE A 230 -31.50 1.27 -2.41
CA PHE A 230 -31.97 1.05 -3.78
C PHE A 230 -30.97 1.61 -4.81
N LEU A 231 -30.47 2.84 -4.61
CA LEU A 231 -29.48 3.50 -5.46
C LEU A 231 -28.37 4.07 -4.57
N PRO A 232 -27.46 3.22 -4.05
CA PRO A 232 -26.49 3.61 -3.04
C PRO A 232 -25.33 4.44 -3.57
N CYS A 233 -25.10 4.42 -4.90
CA CYS A 233 -24.01 5.16 -5.53
C CYS A 233 -24.53 6.49 -6.06
N MET A 234 -23.77 7.58 -5.80
CA MET A 234 -24.06 8.91 -6.30
C MET A 234 -22.81 9.57 -6.85
N PHE A 235 -22.96 10.16 -8.02
CA PHE A 235 -21.99 11.05 -8.67
C PHE A 235 -22.68 12.40 -8.87
N LEU A 236 -22.16 13.46 -8.24
CA LEU A 236 -22.83 14.76 -8.18
C LEU A 236 -21.90 15.88 -8.62
N THR A 237 -22.44 16.78 -9.43
CA THR A 237 -21.81 18.03 -9.87
C THR A 237 -22.82 19.17 -9.75
N GLY A 238 -22.38 20.41 -9.97
CA GLY A 238 -23.29 21.56 -10.05
C GLY A 238 -24.28 21.54 -11.24
N SER A 239 -24.15 20.60 -12.20
CA SER A 239 -24.99 20.52 -13.41
C SER A 239 -25.80 19.23 -13.52
N ALA A 240 -25.43 18.17 -12.82
CA ALA A 240 -26.14 16.89 -12.86
C ALA A 240 -25.80 16.02 -11.64
N ALA A 241 -26.73 15.14 -11.28
CA ALA A 241 -26.51 14.02 -10.37
C ALA A 241 -26.86 12.70 -11.06
N ILE A 242 -26.04 11.69 -10.86
CA ILE A 242 -26.30 10.32 -11.29
C ILE A 242 -26.36 9.45 -10.04
N LEU A 243 -27.53 8.88 -9.77
CA LEU A 243 -27.71 7.88 -8.73
C LEU A 243 -27.85 6.51 -9.40
N CYS A 244 -27.16 5.48 -8.88
CA CYS A 244 -27.23 4.16 -9.48
C CYS A 244 -27.10 3.04 -8.46
N SER A 245 -27.57 1.86 -8.88
CA SER A 245 -27.43 0.62 -8.14
C SER A 245 -25.96 0.19 -8.07
N SER A 246 -25.59 -0.60 -7.06
CA SER A 246 -24.23 -1.09 -6.86
C SER A 246 -23.72 -1.96 -8.03
N ASN A 247 -24.61 -2.60 -8.76
CA ASN A 247 -24.26 -3.40 -9.95
C ASN A 247 -24.29 -2.61 -11.28
N LEU A 248 -24.52 -1.29 -11.21
CA LEU A 248 -24.61 -0.35 -12.34
C LEU A 248 -25.66 -0.76 -13.41
N LYS A 249 -26.73 -1.48 -13.03
CA LYS A 249 -27.76 -1.90 -13.98
C LYS A 249 -28.91 -0.90 -14.07
N GLU A 250 -29.25 -0.27 -12.97
CA GLU A 250 -30.34 0.71 -12.86
C GLU A 250 -29.81 2.02 -12.30
N GLY A 251 -30.31 3.13 -12.80
CA GLY A 251 -29.96 4.45 -12.31
C GLY A 251 -30.93 5.55 -12.74
N VAL A 252 -30.70 6.71 -12.23
CA VAL A 252 -31.42 7.94 -12.59
C VAL A 252 -30.44 9.09 -12.68
N MET A 253 -30.55 9.87 -13.76
CA MET A 253 -29.85 11.14 -13.92
C MET A 253 -30.83 12.28 -13.66
N ILE A 254 -30.41 13.24 -12.85
CA ILE A 254 -31.19 14.40 -12.43
C ILE A 254 -30.42 15.67 -12.79
N LYS A 255 -31.12 16.64 -13.41
CA LYS A 255 -30.58 17.95 -13.81
C LYS A 255 -31.37 19.13 -13.22
N ASP A 256 -32.41 18.85 -12.44
CA ASP A 256 -33.17 19.87 -11.74
C ASP A 256 -32.30 20.59 -10.69
N LYS A 257 -32.20 21.91 -10.80
CA LYS A 257 -31.29 22.71 -9.97
C LYS A 257 -31.64 22.69 -8.47
N GLU A 258 -32.92 22.67 -8.12
CA GLU A 258 -33.35 22.65 -6.73
C GLU A 258 -32.98 21.30 -6.09
N THR A 259 -33.19 20.22 -6.82
CA THR A 259 -32.81 18.86 -6.40
C THR A 259 -31.28 18.71 -6.29
N LEU A 260 -30.49 19.25 -7.23
CA LEU A 260 -29.03 19.23 -7.15
C LEU A 260 -28.52 19.97 -5.91
N HIS A 261 -29.07 21.15 -5.61
CA HIS A 261 -28.69 21.89 -4.42
C HIS A 261 -29.04 21.14 -3.12
N LEU A 262 -30.18 20.46 -3.08
CA LEU A 262 -30.56 19.59 -1.96
C LEU A 262 -29.54 18.44 -1.78
N PHE A 263 -29.13 17.79 -2.86
CA PHE A 263 -28.13 16.71 -2.81
C PHE A 263 -26.74 17.22 -2.38
N GLU A 264 -26.32 18.37 -2.86
CA GLU A 264 -25.07 19.00 -2.44
C GLU A 264 -25.07 19.31 -0.93
N ASN A 265 -26.13 19.94 -0.44
CA ASN A 265 -26.30 20.20 1.01
C ASN A 265 -26.26 18.90 1.80
N ARG A 266 -26.96 17.85 1.32
CA ARG A 266 -26.94 16.54 1.99
C ARG A 266 -25.58 15.89 1.97
N PHE A 267 -24.84 15.98 0.86
CA PHE A 267 -23.47 15.48 0.77
C PHE A 267 -22.57 16.18 1.79
N GLN A 268 -22.65 17.51 1.89
CA GLN A 268 -21.88 18.28 2.88
C GLN A 268 -22.25 17.94 4.32
N ASP A 269 -23.51 17.61 4.61
CA ASP A 269 -23.92 17.14 5.94
C ASP A 269 -23.37 15.75 6.27
N ILE A 270 -23.30 14.86 5.29
CA ILE A 270 -22.64 13.56 5.47
C ILE A 270 -21.14 13.75 5.72
N MET A 271 -20.50 14.63 4.94
CA MET A 271 -19.06 14.96 5.08
C MET A 271 -18.68 15.38 6.50
N LYS A 272 -19.54 16.12 7.21
CA LYS A 272 -19.30 16.55 8.60
C LYS A 272 -19.12 15.37 9.59
N ASN A 273 -19.63 14.19 9.22
CA ASN A 273 -19.56 12.96 10.02
C ASN A 273 -18.55 11.93 9.46
N THR A 274 -17.71 12.34 8.52
CA THR A 274 -16.67 11.52 7.94
C THR A 274 -15.31 12.03 8.34
N GLU A 275 -14.29 11.16 8.24
CA GLU A 275 -12.89 11.49 8.46
C GLU A 275 -12.07 11.26 7.18
N PRO A 276 -10.96 11.98 6.96
CA PRO A 276 -10.08 11.70 5.83
C PRO A 276 -9.53 10.26 5.92
N LEU A 277 -9.70 9.49 4.85
CA LEU A 277 -9.11 8.15 4.73
C LEU A 277 -7.59 8.26 4.61
N THR A 278 -7.16 9.20 3.78
CA THR A 278 -5.76 9.55 3.54
C THR A 278 -5.64 11.05 3.28
N SER A 279 -4.40 11.54 3.26
CA SER A 279 -4.09 12.89 2.76
C SER A 279 -2.91 12.78 1.81
N SER A 280 -2.97 13.41 0.64
CA SER A 280 -1.90 13.36 -0.36
C SER A 280 -1.13 14.67 -0.46
N PHE A 281 0.15 14.56 -0.81
CA PHE A 281 1.06 15.68 -1.03
C PHE A 281 1.95 15.37 -2.23
N HIS A 282 2.19 16.38 -3.07
CA HIS A 282 3.03 16.28 -4.26
C HIS A 282 4.34 17.08 -4.14
N SER A 283 4.71 17.48 -2.92
CA SER A 283 5.93 18.24 -2.64
C SER A 283 6.67 17.66 -1.47
N ILE A 284 7.92 17.29 -1.70
CA ILE A 284 8.83 16.79 -0.67
C ILE A 284 9.01 17.79 0.48
N LEU A 285 9.19 19.09 0.16
CA LEU A 285 9.38 20.13 1.15
C LEU A 285 8.15 20.32 2.04
N ASN A 286 6.95 20.36 1.44
CA ASN A 286 5.71 20.51 2.21
C ASN A 286 5.42 19.30 3.07
N PHE A 287 5.78 18.10 2.61
CA PHE A 287 5.56 16.87 3.35
C PHE A 287 6.58 16.71 4.48
N HIS A 288 7.87 16.73 4.16
CA HIS A 288 8.94 16.47 5.13
C HIS A 288 9.00 17.55 6.20
N LEU A 289 8.94 18.84 5.85
CA LEU A 289 9.07 19.93 6.82
C LEU A 289 7.93 19.97 7.84
N LYS A 290 6.69 19.64 7.44
CA LYS A 290 5.54 19.69 8.35
C LYS A 290 5.31 18.42 9.14
N ASN A 291 5.59 17.26 8.56
CA ASN A 291 5.18 15.97 9.13
C ASN A 291 6.35 15.18 9.74
N PHE A 292 7.58 15.42 9.31
CA PHE A 292 8.74 14.66 9.78
C PHE A 292 9.03 14.86 11.26
N SER A 293 8.90 16.09 11.73
CA SER A 293 9.09 16.38 13.16
C SER A 293 8.09 15.65 14.05
N ILE A 294 6.89 15.37 13.52
CA ILE A 294 5.84 14.64 14.23
C ILE A 294 6.13 13.13 14.19
N ILE A 295 6.47 12.59 12.99
CA ILE A 295 6.69 11.16 12.81
C ILE A 295 7.83 10.63 13.70
N TYR A 296 8.94 11.36 13.79
CA TYR A 296 10.14 10.88 14.45
C TYR A 296 10.34 11.42 15.88
N LYS A 297 9.65 12.48 16.28
CA LYS A 297 9.73 13.01 17.67
C LYS A 297 8.83 12.27 18.65
N GLU A 298 7.70 11.75 18.20
CA GLU A 298 6.70 11.13 19.08
C GLU A 298 6.71 9.60 19.03
N ALA A 299 7.41 8.99 18.09
CA ALA A 299 7.39 7.56 17.92
C ALA A 299 8.54 6.88 18.67
N SER A 300 8.19 5.93 19.53
CA SER A 300 9.16 5.06 20.19
C SER A 300 9.87 4.11 19.20
N THR A 301 9.20 3.68 18.15
CA THR A 301 9.73 2.77 17.13
C THR A 301 9.06 3.05 15.78
N SER A 302 9.86 3.11 14.72
CA SER A 302 9.38 3.25 13.34
C SER A 302 9.94 2.15 12.44
N TYR A 303 9.20 1.82 11.38
CA TYR A 303 9.60 0.84 10.36
C TYR A 303 9.54 1.47 8.99
N GLY A 304 10.66 1.45 8.26
CA GLY A 304 10.78 1.88 6.88
C GLY A 304 11.07 0.68 5.96
N LEU A 305 10.30 0.54 4.89
CA LEU A 305 10.51 -0.45 3.84
C LEU A 305 10.65 0.26 2.51
N SER A 306 11.72 -0.02 1.80
CA SER A 306 11.97 0.49 0.44
C SER A 306 12.82 -0.50 -0.33
N ALA A 307 12.83 -0.41 -1.65
CA ALA A 307 13.79 -1.20 -2.42
C ALA A 307 15.21 -0.68 -2.18
N GLU A 308 15.43 0.62 -2.28
CA GLU A 308 16.73 1.24 -2.08
C GLU A 308 17.09 1.42 -0.60
N PRO A 309 18.38 1.36 -0.23
CA PRO A 309 18.80 1.69 1.13
C PRO A 309 18.57 3.18 1.40
N CYS A 310 18.06 3.53 2.59
CA CYS A 310 17.96 4.93 3.00
C CYS A 310 19.35 5.49 3.30
N LEU A 311 19.93 6.20 2.34
CA LEU A 311 21.28 6.78 2.42
C LEU A 311 21.29 8.21 2.97
N ILE A 312 20.14 8.83 3.21
CA ILE A 312 20.03 10.21 3.70
C ILE A 312 20.81 10.43 5.01
N PRO A 313 20.83 9.51 5.99
CA PRO A 313 21.64 9.68 7.19
C PRO A 313 23.16 9.73 6.92
N CYS A 314 23.60 9.24 5.76
CA CYS A 314 25.01 9.25 5.35
C CYS A 314 25.46 10.55 4.66
N PHE A 315 24.53 11.48 4.38
CA PHE A 315 24.82 12.71 3.68
C PHE A 315 25.63 13.69 4.56
N THR A 316 26.54 14.41 3.90
CA THR A 316 27.34 15.47 4.51
C THR A 316 26.99 16.79 3.84
N LYS A 317 27.27 17.90 4.54
CA LYS A 317 27.05 19.24 3.99
C LYS A 317 27.78 19.46 2.67
N ASP A 318 29.01 18.92 2.54
CA ASP A 318 29.80 19.03 1.32
C ASP A 318 29.18 18.25 0.16
N LEU A 319 28.66 17.04 0.44
CA LEU A 319 27.95 16.26 -0.56
C LEU A 319 26.68 16.99 -1.02
N LEU A 320 25.90 17.56 -0.10
CA LEU A 320 24.72 18.33 -0.43
C LEU A 320 25.05 19.56 -1.29
N ASN A 321 26.11 20.28 -0.95
CA ASN A 321 26.57 21.43 -1.74
C ASN A 321 27.00 21.01 -3.15
N LYS A 322 27.63 19.84 -3.32
CA LYS A 322 28.10 19.34 -4.62
C LYS A 322 26.96 18.97 -5.54
N TYR A 323 25.87 18.37 -5.02
CA TYR A 323 24.85 17.77 -5.86
C TYR A 323 23.54 18.56 -5.95
N ILE A 324 23.26 19.48 -5.02
CA ILE A 324 22.09 20.36 -5.09
C ILE A 324 22.46 21.60 -5.92
N PRO A 325 21.81 21.82 -7.09
CA PRO A 325 22.17 22.91 -7.98
C PRO A 325 21.88 24.29 -7.36
N ASP A 326 22.72 25.27 -7.63
CA ASP A 326 22.54 26.66 -7.16
C ASP A 326 21.29 27.32 -7.75
N SER A 327 20.84 26.83 -8.90
CA SER A 327 19.63 27.31 -9.58
C SER A 327 18.32 26.88 -8.90
N LEU A 328 18.37 26.00 -7.89
CA LEU A 328 17.16 25.55 -7.20
C LEU A 328 16.59 26.70 -6.36
N PRO A 329 15.35 27.17 -6.61
CA PRO A 329 14.78 28.33 -5.94
C PRO A 329 14.70 28.21 -4.42
N GLN A 330 14.59 26.98 -3.90
CA GLN A 330 14.44 26.68 -2.48
C GLN A 330 15.72 26.06 -1.86
N LYS A 331 16.87 26.19 -2.51
CA LYS A 331 18.14 25.61 -2.04
C LYS A 331 18.46 26.01 -0.59
N ASN A 332 18.33 27.30 -0.25
CA ASN A 332 18.65 27.78 1.10
C ASN A 332 17.77 27.14 2.17
N THR A 333 16.46 27.03 1.91
CA THR A 333 15.53 26.34 2.82
C THR A 333 15.88 24.87 2.96
N LEU A 334 16.14 24.19 1.84
CA LEU A 334 16.54 22.79 1.84
C LEU A 334 17.83 22.55 2.63
N MET A 335 18.84 23.40 2.44
CA MET A 335 20.14 23.31 3.13
C MET A 335 20.05 23.59 4.64
N GLN A 336 19.03 24.31 5.10
CA GLN A 336 18.76 24.53 6.52
C GLN A 336 17.99 23.37 7.15
N GLU A 337 17.00 22.84 6.46
CA GLU A 337 16.08 21.82 6.99
C GLU A 337 16.63 20.39 6.89
N LEU A 338 17.40 20.08 5.85
CA LEU A 338 17.91 18.74 5.62
C LEU A 338 18.83 18.22 6.73
N PRO A 339 19.74 19.02 7.31
CA PRO A 339 20.54 18.60 8.46
C PRO A 339 19.69 18.27 9.70
N LEU A 340 18.63 19.02 9.96
CA LEU A 340 17.71 18.76 11.07
C LEU A 340 16.95 17.44 10.85
N TYR A 341 16.58 17.18 9.61
CA TYR A 341 15.97 15.93 9.21
C TYR A 341 16.92 14.74 9.39
N ILE A 342 18.17 14.84 8.90
CA ILE A 342 19.22 13.82 9.08
C ILE A 342 19.43 13.53 10.58
N GLU A 343 19.52 14.58 11.41
CA GLU A 343 19.67 14.44 12.85
C GLU A 343 18.47 13.70 13.49
N SER A 344 17.25 13.97 13.04
CA SER A 344 16.06 13.28 13.54
C SER A 344 16.05 11.80 13.19
N LEU A 345 16.47 11.45 11.96
CA LEU A 345 16.59 10.06 11.52
C LEU A 345 17.62 9.27 12.32
N THR A 346 18.76 9.89 12.63
CA THR A 346 19.85 9.23 13.37
C THR A 346 19.53 9.03 14.86
N LYS A 347 18.67 9.87 15.43
CA LYS A 347 18.25 9.78 16.85
C LYS A 347 17.07 8.85 17.08
N SER A 348 16.32 8.49 16.05
CA SER A 348 15.14 7.64 16.18
C SER A 348 15.50 6.15 16.28
N SER A 349 14.69 5.37 17.01
CA SER A 349 14.76 3.91 16.98
C SER A 349 14.05 3.38 15.71
N SER A 350 14.67 3.64 14.56
CA SER A 350 14.09 3.27 13.26
C SER A 350 14.64 1.94 12.77
N HIS A 351 13.74 1.05 12.35
CA HIS A 351 14.06 -0.14 11.59
C HIS A 351 13.98 0.20 10.10
N MET A 352 15.01 -0.13 9.34
CA MET A 352 15.09 0.14 7.90
C MET A 352 15.37 -1.14 7.14
N TYR A 353 14.49 -1.46 6.19
CA TYR A 353 14.57 -2.68 5.41
C TYR A 353 14.65 -2.36 3.94
N PHE A 354 15.58 -3.01 3.23
CA PHE A 354 15.89 -2.72 1.84
C PHE A 354 16.19 -3.99 1.05
N THR A 355 16.31 -3.90 -0.28
CA THR A 355 16.56 -5.04 -1.17
C THR A 355 17.95 -5.01 -1.78
N ARG A 356 18.41 -6.17 -2.27
CA ARG A 356 19.63 -6.28 -3.07
C ARG A 356 19.53 -5.50 -4.38
N GLU A 357 18.36 -5.60 -5.04
CA GLU A 357 18.07 -4.89 -6.28
C GLU A 357 18.17 -3.37 -6.12
N GLY A 358 17.63 -2.82 -5.03
CA GLY A 358 17.70 -1.39 -4.74
C GLY A 358 19.13 -0.88 -4.53
N VAL A 359 20.00 -1.67 -3.89
CA VAL A 359 21.44 -1.32 -3.78
C VAL A 359 22.10 -1.26 -5.17
N LEU A 360 21.82 -2.24 -6.02
CA LEU A 360 22.37 -2.28 -7.38
C LEU A 360 21.81 -1.13 -8.24
N HIS A 361 20.51 -0.83 -8.10
CA HIS A 361 19.89 0.30 -8.80
C HIS A 361 20.56 1.63 -8.42
N PHE A 362 20.79 1.90 -7.13
CA PHE A 362 21.54 3.07 -6.69
C PHE A 362 22.96 3.11 -7.26
N LEU A 363 23.67 1.98 -7.25
CA LEU A 363 25.03 1.91 -7.82
C LEU A 363 25.05 2.19 -9.32
N MET A 364 24.06 1.74 -10.07
CA MET A 364 23.99 1.95 -11.52
C MET A 364 23.58 3.38 -11.87
N THR A 365 22.59 3.93 -11.16
CA THR A 365 21.97 5.21 -11.53
C THR A 365 22.56 6.42 -10.79
N GLY A 366 23.04 6.24 -9.57
CA GLY A 366 23.39 7.34 -8.65
C GLY A 366 22.18 8.15 -8.22
N ARG A 367 20.97 7.57 -8.33
CA ARG A 367 19.70 8.17 -7.96
C ARG A 367 19.11 7.46 -6.77
N LEU A 368 18.33 8.17 -5.98
CA LEU A 368 17.51 7.64 -4.87
C LEU A 368 16.06 7.98 -5.16
N HIS A 369 15.22 6.98 -5.20
CA HIS A 369 13.80 7.15 -5.52
C HIS A 369 13.08 8.08 -4.54
N GLU A 370 13.50 8.10 -3.28
CA GLU A 370 12.92 8.98 -2.25
C GLU A 370 13.22 10.48 -2.45
N ILE A 371 14.12 10.84 -3.38
CA ILE A 371 14.48 12.24 -3.67
C ILE A 371 14.16 12.54 -5.13
N PRO A 372 13.26 13.52 -5.41
CA PRO A 372 12.93 13.91 -6.78
C PRO A 372 14.16 14.27 -7.60
N ASP A 373 14.22 13.77 -8.82
CA ASP A 373 15.34 14.00 -9.76
C ASP A 373 15.64 15.47 -10.03
N ALA A 374 14.61 16.32 -9.94
CA ALA A 374 14.76 17.75 -10.14
C ALA A 374 15.52 18.47 -9.02
N LEU A 375 15.72 17.84 -7.86
CA LEU A 375 16.34 18.48 -6.70
C LEU A 375 17.87 18.30 -6.68
N TYR A 376 18.42 17.32 -7.40
CA TYR A 376 19.85 17.03 -7.36
C TYR A 376 20.36 16.35 -8.64
N SER A 377 21.65 16.45 -8.89
CA SER A 377 22.33 15.69 -9.95
C SER A 377 22.63 14.27 -9.48
N PRO A 378 22.68 13.26 -10.39
CA PRO A 378 23.05 11.90 -10.00
C PRO A 378 24.41 11.88 -9.32
N PHE A 379 24.56 11.11 -8.25
CA PHE A 379 25.84 10.95 -7.57
C PHE A 379 26.89 10.34 -8.51
N GLU A 380 28.09 10.89 -8.50
CA GLU A 380 29.24 10.31 -9.19
C GLU A 380 29.60 8.96 -8.59
N TYR A 381 30.17 8.09 -9.39
CA TYR A 381 30.43 6.70 -8.99
C TYR A 381 31.28 6.57 -7.71
N GLU A 382 32.33 7.38 -7.56
CA GLU A 382 33.15 7.38 -6.34
C GLU A 382 32.35 7.76 -5.09
N ASP A 383 31.43 8.71 -5.21
CA ASP A 383 30.61 9.16 -4.09
C ASP A 383 29.52 8.13 -3.74
N ARG A 384 29.02 7.36 -4.73
CA ARG A 384 28.16 6.20 -4.48
C ARG A 384 28.83 5.17 -3.60
N ILE A 385 30.08 4.83 -3.91
CA ILE A 385 30.88 3.88 -3.11
C ILE A 385 31.18 4.43 -1.72
N LYS A 386 31.49 5.73 -1.58
CA LYS A 386 31.68 6.37 -0.27
C LYS A 386 30.41 6.34 0.59
N LEU A 387 29.25 6.59 -0.04
CA LEU A 387 27.96 6.52 0.64
C LEU A 387 27.66 5.09 1.10
N LEU A 388 27.86 4.08 0.25
CA LEU A 388 27.67 2.68 0.64
C LEU A 388 28.62 2.23 1.74
N LYS A 389 29.85 2.73 1.80
CA LYS A 389 30.78 2.45 2.91
C LYS A 389 30.27 3.04 4.22
N LYS A 390 29.79 4.29 4.23
CA LYS A 390 29.17 4.88 5.42
C LYS A 390 27.92 4.13 5.85
N PHE A 391 27.11 3.69 4.89
CA PHE A 391 25.93 2.89 5.15
C PHE A 391 26.30 1.52 5.75
N TYR A 392 27.36 0.87 5.25
CA TYR A 392 27.92 -0.35 5.84
C TYR A 392 28.27 -0.14 7.32
N ASP A 393 28.97 0.95 7.65
CA ASP A 393 29.32 1.29 9.03
C ASP A 393 28.07 1.51 9.90
N GLN A 394 27.04 2.13 9.34
CA GLN A 394 25.73 2.30 10.01
C GLN A 394 25.06 0.95 10.26
N VAL A 395 25.00 0.04 9.29
CA VAL A 395 24.48 -1.32 9.45
C VAL A 395 25.28 -2.08 10.51
N ASN A 396 26.61 -1.94 10.51
CA ASN A 396 27.48 -2.59 11.48
C ASN A 396 27.24 -2.09 12.92
N SER A 397 26.89 -0.82 13.09
CA SER A 397 26.60 -0.23 14.40
C SER A 397 25.15 -0.47 14.90
N SER A 398 24.24 -0.94 14.03
CA SER A 398 22.81 -1.13 14.31
C SER A 398 22.36 -2.56 14.05
N ASN A 399 21.36 -3.02 14.78
CA ASN A 399 20.66 -4.29 14.49
C ASN A 399 19.35 -4.09 13.69
N ASN A 400 18.98 -2.84 13.45
CA ASN A 400 17.69 -2.44 12.92
C ASN A 400 17.69 -2.25 11.39
N ILE A 401 18.85 -2.40 10.74
CA ILE A 401 18.98 -2.20 9.28
C ILE A 401 19.32 -3.54 8.65
N ARG A 402 18.41 -4.08 7.83
CA ARG A 402 18.53 -5.44 7.32
C ARG A 402 17.98 -5.57 5.89
N LEU A 403 18.49 -6.53 5.15
CA LEU A 403 17.99 -6.91 3.84
C LEU A 403 16.66 -7.65 3.96
N LEU A 404 15.73 -7.31 3.07
CA LEU A 404 14.52 -8.07 2.80
C LEU A 404 14.87 -9.37 2.09
N LYS A 405 14.10 -10.46 2.37
CA LYS A 405 14.25 -11.75 1.68
C LYS A 405 12.91 -12.38 1.31
N GLY A 406 12.98 -13.50 0.59
CA GLY A 406 11.82 -14.22 0.12
C GLY A 406 11.00 -13.41 -0.87
N SER A 407 9.68 -13.35 -0.72
CA SER A 407 8.82 -12.58 -1.62
C SER A 407 9.12 -11.08 -1.61
N LEU A 408 9.61 -10.54 -0.49
CA LEU A 408 9.96 -9.11 -0.37
C LEU A 408 11.29 -8.73 -1.04
N GLU A 409 12.08 -9.67 -1.55
CA GLU A 409 13.21 -9.34 -2.46
C GLU A 409 12.74 -8.57 -3.70
N LYS A 410 11.46 -8.78 -4.11
CA LYS A 410 10.78 -8.08 -5.20
C LYS A 410 10.00 -6.84 -4.73
N PHE A 411 10.43 -6.21 -3.65
CA PHE A 411 9.80 -4.96 -3.21
C PHE A 411 9.89 -3.91 -4.33
N PRO A 412 8.80 -3.21 -4.68
CA PRO A 412 8.77 -2.29 -5.81
C PRO A 412 9.79 -1.15 -5.66
N LEU A 413 10.58 -0.88 -6.71
CA LEU A 413 11.56 0.21 -6.73
C LEU A 413 10.90 1.58 -6.53
N ASN A 414 9.68 1.75 -7.00
CA ASN A 414 8.93 3.01 -6.94
C ASN A 414 8.03 3.16 -5.71
N LEU A 415 8.19 2.31 -4.70
CA LEU A 415 7.41 2.37 -3.45
C LEU A 415 8.34 2.55 -2.25
N HIS A 416 7.94 3.41 -1.33
CA HIS A 416 8.49 3.51 0.02
C HIS A 416 7.34 3.52 1.03
N LEU A 417 7.44 2.71 2.05
CA LEU A 417 6.50 2.60 3.16
C LEU A 417 7.22 3.00 4.45
N ALA A 418 6.65 3.91 5.22
CA ALA A 418 7.11 4.16 6.59
C ALA A 418 5.94 4.19 7.55
N VAL A 419 6.06 3.50 8.68
CA VAL A 419 4.99 3.38 9.68
C VAL A 419 5.52 3.42 11.11
N THR A 420 4.70 4.03 11.96
CA THR A 420 4.77 3.98 13.43
C THR A 420 3.40 3.54 13.95
N VAL A 421 3.24 3.41 15.26
CA VAL A 421 1.94 3.09 15.87
C VAL A 421 0.86 4.12 15.53
N ASN A 422 1.24 5.41 15.45
CA ASN A 422 0.29 6.52 15.30
C ASN A 422 0.33 7.17 13.93
N TYR A 423 1.27 6.81 13.08
CA TYR A 423 1.54 7.51 11.85
C TYR A 423 2.10 6.59 10.77
N GLY A 424 1.67 6.78 9.53
CA GLY A 424 2.21 6.04 8.41
C GLY A 424 2.03 6.77 7.10
N TYR A 425 2.94 6.52 6.16
CA TYR A 425 2.81 7.02 4.81
C TYR A 425 3.32 6.02 3.77
N LEU A 426 2.74 6.12 2.59
CA LEU A 426 3.26 5.55 1.36
C LEU A 426 3.84 6.70 0.52
N MET A 427 4.99 6.47 -0.06
CA MET A 427 5.58 7.39 -1.02
C MET A 427 5.87 6.61 -2.30
N PHE A 428 5.48 7.14 -3.44
CA PHE A 428 5.69 6.50 -4.72
C PHE A 428 5.76 7.51 -5.86
N SER A 429 6.35 7.12 -6.97
CA SER A 429 6.28 7.85 -8.24
C SER A 429 5.48 7.03 -9.25
N GLY A 430 4.55 7.71 -9.90
CA GLY A 430 3.77 7.16 -11.00
C GLY A 430 4.36 7.49 -12.36
N GLN A 431 3.55 7.34 -13.41
CA GLN A 431 3.95 7.62 -14.81
C GLN A 431 4.36 9.07 -15.06
N THR A 432 3.89 10.00 -14.24
CA THR A 432 4.22 11.44 -14.35
C THR A 432 5.56 11.82 -13.73
N SER A 433 6.31 10.87 -13.18
CA SER A 433 7.55 11.10 -12.40
C SER A 433 7.36 12.07 -11.21
N MET A 434 6.12 12.42 -10.88
CA MET A 434 5.80 13.19 -9.68
C MET A 434 5.83 12.28 -8.46
N LEU A 435 6.59 12.70 -7.44
CA LEU A 435 6.63 11.99 -6.17
C LEU A 435 5.36 12.30 -5.38
N THR A 436 4.59 11.27 -5.08
CA THR A 436 3.33 11.36 -4.35
C THR A 436 3.49 10.74 -2.96
N TYR A 437 3.05 11.46 -1.95
CA TYR A 437 3.00 11.01 -0.56
C TYR A 437 1.54 10.84 -0.15
N ILE A 438 1.21 9.70 0.42
CA ILE A 438 -0.12 9.40 0.97
C ILE A 438 0.02 9.11 2.46
N LEU A 439 -0.53 9.97 3.30
CA LEU A 439 -0.66 9.71 4.73
C LEU A 439 -1.83 8.77 4.99
N LEU A 440 -1.57 7.70 5.73
CA LEU A 440 -2.59 6.77 6.20
C LEU A 440 -3.28 7.34 7.44
N LYS A 441 -4.54 7.70 7.32
CA LYS A 441 -5.32 8.31 8.41
C LYS A 441 -6.27 7.31 9.09
N GLU A 442 -6.79 6.34 8.35
CA GLU A 442 -7.69 5.32 8.88
C GLU A 442 -6.90 4.33 9.76
N GLN A 443 -7.35 4.16 11.01
CA GLN A 443 -6.61 3.44 12.06
C GLN A 443 -6.41 1.94 11.78
N ASN A 444 -7.36 1.29 11.10
CA ASN A 444 -7.21 -0.13 10.76
C ASN A 444 -6.20 -0.34 9.63
N LEU A 445 -6.14 0.58 8.64
CA LEU A 445 -5.09 0.58 7.62
C LEU A 445 -3.73 0.76 8.29
N LEU A 446 -3.57 1.83 9.07
CA LEU A 446 -2.33 2.14 9.76
C LEU A 446 -1.84 0.96 10.60
N SER A 447 -2.73 0.39 11.44
CA SER A 447 -2.37 -0.74 12.30
C SER A 447 -2.07 -2.02 11.52
N SER A 448 -2.66 -2.22 10.33
CA SER A 448 -2.34 -3.36 9.46
C SER A 448 -0.93 -3.26 8.88
N PHE A 449 -0.57 -2.08 8.38
CA PHE A 449 0.79 -1.84 7.87
C PHE A 449 1.85 -1.90 8.98
N TYR A 450 1.54 -1.35 10.16
CA TYR A 450 2.43 -1.40 11.31
C TYR A 450 2.66 -2.83 11.80
N ASP A 451 1.58 -3.62 11.99
CA ASP A 451 1.69 -5.03 12.40
C ASP A 451 2.49 -5.84 11.38
N PHE A 452 2.26 -5.65 10.09
CA PHE A 452 3.04 -6.28 9.04
C PHE A 452 4.53 -5.93 9.14
N ALA A 453 4.86 -4.65 9.16
CA ALA A 453 6.25 -4.19 9.17
C ALA A 453 7.01 -4.60 10.43
N SER A 454 6.35 -4.58 11.60
CA SER A 454 6.94 -4.98 12.87
C SER A 454 7.12 -6.49 13.02
N SER A 455 6.41 -7.30 12.21
CA SER A 455 6.44 -8.76 12.27
C SER A 455 7.35 -9.43 11.23
N LEU A 456 8.07 -8.66 10.40
CA LEU A 456 8.89 -9.21 9.31
C LEU A 456 9.96 -10.21 9.79
N ASP A 457 10.52 -10.00 10.97
CA ASP A 457 11.48 -10.94 11.58
C ASP A 457 10.79 -12.25 11.99
N GLU A 458 9.62 -12.16 12.64
CA GLU A 458 8.80 -13.32 12.98
C GLU A 458 8.34 -14.11 11.74
N MET A 459 8.08 -13.41 10.64
CA MET A 459 7.69 -14.01 9.35
C MET A 459 8.89 -14.54 8.55
N GLU A 460 10.11 -14.42 9.09
CA GLU A 460 11.37 -14.85 8.43
C GLU A 460 11.58 -14.14 7.07
N MET A 461 11.15 -12.88 6.95
CA MET A 461 11.28 -12.07 5.73
C MET A 461 12.48 -11.12 5.76
N LEU A 462 13.38 -11.28 6.73
CA LEU A 462 14.59 -10.48 6.87
C LEU A 462 15.83 -11.38 6.88
N GLU A 463 16.90 -10.96 6.17
CA GLU A 463 18.20 -11.59 6.34
C GLU A 463 18.77 -11.29 7.72
N THR A 464 19.74 -12.07 8.15
CA THR A 464 20.51 -11.75 9.37
C THR A 464 21.36 -10.49 9.14
N LYS A 465 21.82 -9.89 10.24
CA LYS A 465 22.77 -8.77 10.17
C LYS A 465 24.06 -9.16 9.44
N ASP A 466 24.60 -10.34 9.73
CA ASP A 466 25.84 -10.83 9.13
C ASP A 466 25.68 -11.07 7.62
N GLU A 467 24.56 -11.62 7.17
CA GLU A 467 24.24 -11.78 5.75
C GLU A 467 24.12 -10.43 5.04
N THR A 468 23.49 -9.45 5.71
CA THR A 468 23.38 -8.08 5.20
C THR A 468 24.75 -7.42 5.06
N LEU A 469 25.61 -7.51 6.07
CA LEU A 469 26.98 -6.98 6.03
C LEU A 469 27.84 -7.67 4.97
N ASN A 470 27.79 -8.99 4.89
CA ASN A 470 28.52 -9.77 3.90
C ASN A 470 28.09 -9.42 2.46
N TYR A 471 26.82 -9.13 2.23
CA TYR A 471 26.35 -8.67 0.93
C TYR A 471 26.90 -7.28 0.59
N LEU A 472 26.75 -6.30 1.49
CA LEU A 472 27.24 -4.93 1.27
C LEU A 472 28.75 -4.89 1.06
N GLN A 473 29.52 -5.65 1.85
CA GLN A 473 30.96 -5.74 1.71
C GLN A 473 31.36 -6.25 0.32
N ARG A 474 30.77 -7.35 -0.14
CA ARG A 474 31.02 -7.90 -1.49
C ARG A 474 30.71 -6.87 -2.59
N VAL A 475 29.58 -6.19 -2.49
CA VAL A 475 29.21 -5.15 -3.47
C VAL A 475 30.22 -4.01 -3.49
N ILE A 476 30.67 -3.55 -2.32
CA ILE A 476 31.67 -2.48 -2.21
C ILE A 476 33.01 -2.94 -2.77
N GLU A 477 33.46 -4.16 -2.50
CA GLU A 477 34.76 -4.71 -2.96
C GLU A 477 34.79 -4.90 -4.49
N MET A 478 33.75 -5.53 -5.06
CA MET A 478 33.63 -5.75 -6.52
C MET A 478 33.69 -4.45 -7.33
N ASN A 479 33.28 -3.35 -6.72
CA ASN A 479 33.18 -2.04 -7.37
C ASN A 479 34.37 -1.11 -7.03
N LYS A 480 35.32 -1.53 -6.18
CA LYS A 480 36.58 -0.80 -5.94
C LYS A 480 37.53 -0.84 -7.13
N ASP A 481 37.62 -1.99 -7.81
CA ASP A 481 38.55 -2.23 -8.89
C ASP A 481 38.19 -1.46 -10.19
N SER A 482 36.96 -0.92 -10.24
CA SER A 482 36.51 -0.08 -11.35
C SER A 482 36.95 1.40 -11.23
N ILE A 483 37.62 1.76 -10.13
CA ILE A 483 38.12 3.13 -9.84
C ILE A 483 39.61 3.31 -10.20
N ASN A 484 40.34 2.21 -10.43
CA ASN A 484 41.73 2.20 -10.91
C ASN A 484 41.80 1.89 -12.42
#